data_f629cbed059e598bb2214955a6888469
#
_entry.id   f629cbed059e598bb2214955a6888469
#
_cell.length_a   1.000
_cell.length_b   1.000
_cell.length_c   1.000
_cell.angle_alpha   90.00
_cell.angle_beta   90.00
_cell.angle_gamma   90.00
#
_symmetry.space_group_name_H-M   'P 1'
#
loop_
_entity.id
_entity.type
_entity.pdbx_description
1 polymer ?
#
loop_
_entity_poly.entity_id
_entity_poly.type
_entity_poly.pdbx_seq_one_letter_code
_entity_poly.pdbx_strand_id
1 'polypeptide(L)'
;MCIRDRPESLRSEAARRPIAEAHGDVMVVAAYGLILPQAVLDLPRWGCVNIHASLLPRWRGAAPIQRAILAGDEETGITLMQMEAGLDTGPILAMARLPIGPEETAGSLHDRLAALGAREIVALLPRLAAGEVVPQPQDERLAVYAAKIGKEEARIDWQRPAAQIARQVRAFNPHPGAWTVLDGQLLKLWQVRCCEGQGQPGEVLQASPAGIVVGCGEGALCVLELQKAGGRRVDAAAFLAGHALAPGAVLGE
;
A
#
# COMPACT_ATOMS: atom_id res chain seq x y z
N MET A 1 -20.24 19.55 -13.69
CA MET A 1 -19.63 18.81 -14.80
C MET A 1 -18.32 18.20 -14.29
N CYS A 2 -18.23 16.88 -14.23
CA CYS A 2 -17.00 16.22 -13.74
C CYS A 2 -16.05 16.08 -14.93
N ILE A 3 -15.07 16.97 -15.05
CA ILE A 3 -14.04 16.86 -16.09
C ILE A 3 -13.01 15.85 -15.57
N ARG A 4 -12.95 14.68 -16.20
CA ARG A 4 -11.88 13.68 -15.97
C ARG A 4 -10.77 13.91 -16.98
N ASP A 5 -9.99 14.93 -16.75
CA ASP A 5 -8.78 15.16 -17.52
C ASP A 5 -7.60 14.42 -16.88
N ARG A 6 -6.75 13.80 -17.68
CA ARG A 6 -5.56 13.07 -17.24
C ARG A 6 -4.36 13.49 -18.07
N PRO A 7 -3.84 14.70 -17.85
CA PRO A 7 -2.65 15.14 -18.57
C PRO A 7 -1.46 14.25 -18.20
N GLU A 8 -0.65 13.86 -19.17
CA GLU A 8 0.59 13.10 -18.93
C GLU A 8 1.61 13.91 -18.12
N SER A 9 1.52 15.23 -18.16
CA SER A 9 2.40 16.14 -17.45
C SER A 9 1.72 17.50 -17.26
N LEU A 10 2.00 18.16 -16.14
CA LEU A 10 1.59 19.53 -15.85
C LEU A 10 2.71 20.56 -16.10
N ARG A 11 3.75 20.20 -16.87
CA ARG A 11 4.88 21.10 -17.15
C ARG A 11 4.53 22.21 -18.15
N SER A 12 3.66 21.94 -19.11
CA SER A 12 3.23 22.95 -20.10
C SER A 12 2.12 23.84 -19.55
N GLU A 13 2.08 25.09 -20.02
CA GLU A 13 1.02 26.04 -19.67
C GLU A 13 -0.36 25.54 -20.15
N ALA A 14 -0.44 24.96 -21.35
CA ALA A 14 -1.67 24.39 -21.87
C ALA A 14 -2.25 23.30 -20.97
N ALA A 15 -1.40 22.43 -20.40
CA ALA A 15 -1.83 21.39 -19.46
C ALA A 15 -2.30 21.96 -18.10
N ARG A 16 -1.80 23.12 -17.70
CA ARG A 16 -2.20 23.80 -16.45
C ARG A 16 -3.43 24.69 -16.59
N ARG A 17 -3.77 25.12 -17.82
CA ARG A 17 -4.88 26.03 -18.08
C ARG A 17 -6.21 25.60 -17.46
N PRO A 18 -6.67 24.33 -17.56
CA PRO A 18 -7.92 23.91 -16.93
C PRO A 18 -7.93 24.08 -15.41
N ILE A 19 -6.77 23.91 -14.75
CA ILE A 19 -6.63 24.11 -13.30
C ILE A 19 -6.73 25.60 -12.97
N ALA A 20 -6.05 26.45 -13.72
CA ALA A 20 -6.09 27.89 -13.52
C ALA A 20 -7.48 28.47 -13.76
N GLU A 21 -8.17 28.03 -14.83
CA GLU A 21 -9.53 28.46 -15.18
C GLU A 21 -10.59 27.96 -14.18
N ALA A 22 -10.30 26.95 -13.38
CA ALA A 22 -11.20 26.47 -12.33
C ALA A 22 -11.38 27.48 -11.17
N HIS A 23 -10.46 28.45 -11.02
CA HIS A 23 -10.48 29.50 -9.99
C HIS A 23 -10.78 28.95 -8.57
N GLY A 24 -10.28 27.77 -8.25
CA GLY A 24 -10.49 27.13 -6.94
C GLY A 24 -9.69 27.84 -5.84
N ASP A 25 -10.29 28.02 -4.67
CA ASP A 25 -9.59 28.60 -3.51
C ASP A 25 -8.59 27.65 -2.88
N VAL A 26 -8.79 26.34 -3.02
CA VAL A 26 -7.91 25.28 -2.56
C VAL A 26 -7.88 24.12 -3.57
N MET A 27 -6.74 23.47 -3.72
CA MET A 27 -6.64 22.24 -4.50
C MET A 27 -6.41 21.05 -3.56
N VAL A 28 -7.34 20.11 -3.55
CA VAL A 28 -7.18 18.86 -2.80
C VAL A 28 -6.55 17.81 -3.71
N VAL A 29 -5.45 17.24 -3.27
CA VAL A 29 -4.68 16.22 -4.01
C VAL A 29 -4.74 14.90 -3.25
N ALA A 30 -5.06 13.82 -3.95
CA ALA A 30 -5.07 12.48 -3.39
C ALA A 30 -4.56 11.48 -4.44
N ALA A 31 -3.65 10.60 -4.04
CA ALA A 31 -3.11 9.52 -4.89
C ALA A 31 -2.61 10.01 -6.27
N TYR A 32 -2.03 11.21 -6.33
CA TYR A 32 -1.50 11.79 -7.56
C TYR A 32 -0.03 11.43 -7.72
N GLY A 33 0.27 10.60 -8.72
CA GLY A 33 1.61 10.01 -8.90
C GLY A 33 2.63 10.89 -9.63
N LEU A 34 2.33 12.19 -9.85
CA LEU A 34 3.23 13.14 -10.52
C LEU A 34 3.62 14.26 -9.55
N ILE A 35 4.82 14.81 -9.74
CA ILE A 35 5.26 16.02 -9.04
C ILE A 35 4.50 17.22 -9.61
N LEU A 36 3.86 17.99 -8.74
CA LEU A 36 3.21 19.25 -9.11
C LEU A 36 4.27 20.34 -9.27
N PRO A 37 4.33 21.03 -10.44
CA PRO A 37 5.19 22.18 -10.60
C PRO A 37 4.81 23.33 -9.66
N GLN A 38 5.77 24.16 -9.25
CA GLN A 38 5.52 25.34 -8.40
C GLN A 38 4.39 26.21 -8.95
N ALA A 39 4.35 26.43 -10.26
CA ALA A 39 3.30 27.19 -10.93
C ALA A 39 1.88 26.62 -10.77
N VAL A 40 1.72 25.35 -10.34
CA VAL A 40 0.43 24.75 -9.98
C VAL A 40 0.16 24.90 -8.50
N LEU A 41 1.20 24.74 -7.67
CA LEU A 41 1.10 24.89 -6.21
C LEU A 41 0.66 26.30 -5.81
N ASP A 42 1.05 27.30 -6.59
CA ASP A 42 0.77 28.72 -6.35
C ASP A 42 -0.60 29.21 -6.89
N LEU A 43 -1.34 28.36 -7.63
CA LEU A 43 -2.63 28.76 -8.22
C LEU A 43 -3.74 29.01 -7.17
N PRO A 44 -3.98 28.07 -6.22
CA PRO A 44 -5.07 28.26 -5.27
C PRO A 44 -4.67 29.23 -4.14
N ARG A 45 -5.61 30.06 -3.72
CA ARG A 45 -5.40 31.05 -2.63
C ARG A 45 -4.92 30.41 -1.33
N TRP A 46 -5.46 29.24 -0.98
CA TRP A 46 -5.08 28.48 0.22
C TRP A 46 -4.11 27.32 -0.11
N GLY A 47 -3.54 27.34 -1.32
CA GLY A 47 -2.56 26.36 -1.78
C GLY A 47 -3.15 24.98 -2.04
N CYS A 48 -2.27 23.99 -2.06
CA CYS A 48 -2.60 22.60 -2.36
C CYS A 48 -2.50 21.76 -1.10
N VAL A 49 -3.56 21.01 -0.77
CA VAL A 49 -3.61 20.10 0.38
C VAL A 49 -3.55 18.67 -0.12
N ASN A 50 -2.51 17.92 0.29
CA ASN A 50 -2.40 16.49 -0.02
C ASN A 50 -3.02 15.66 1.10
N ILE A 51 -3.80 14.64 0.70
CA ILE A 51 -4.29 13.58 1.58
C ILE A 51 -3.28 12.44 1.51
N HIS A 52 -2.33 12.39 2.45
CA HIS A 52 -1.26 11.40 2.46
C HIS A 52 -1.61 10.22 3.36
N ALA A 53 -1.43 8.99 2.85
CA ALA A 53 -1.86 7.77 3.51
C ALA A 53 -0.82 7.22 4.49
N SER A 54 -0.29 8.07 5.37
CA SER A 54 0.57 7.71 6.50
C SER A 54 0.54 8.79 7.59
N LEU A 55 1.18 8.51 8.71
CA LEU A 55 1.47 9.46 9.78
C LEU A 55 2.83 10.11 9.50
N LEU A 56 2.84 11.20 8.72
CA LEU A 56 4.07 11.92 8.38
C LEU A 56 4.80 12.41 9.66
N PRO A 57 6.13 12.44 9.64
CA PRO A 57 7.04 12.25 8.50
C PRO A 57 7.39 10.81 8.15
N ARG A 58 6.75 9.81 8.79
CA ARG A 58 6.95 8.40 8.46
C ARG A 58 6.22 8.06 7.16
N TRP A 59 6.92 7.36 6.25
CA TRP A 59 6.43 6.88 4.97
C TRP A 59 6.10 7.99 3.95
N ARG A 60 6.96 9.01 3.82
CA ARG A 60 6.93 9.92 2.67
C ARG A 60 7.14 9.13 1.37
N GLY A 61 6.38 9.43 0.33
CA GLY A 61 6.56 8.85 -1.00
C GLY A 61 5.42 7.97 -1.50
N ALA A 62 5.73 7.03 -2.41
CA ALA A 62 4.76 6.46 -3.32
C ALA A 62 3.92 5.29 -2.77
N ALA A 63 4.38 4.58 -1.73
CA ALA A 63 3.74 3.34 -1.28
C ALA A 63 3.61 3.24 0.25
N PRO A 64 3.10 4.28 0.95
CA PRO A 64 3.05 4.32 2.40
C PRO A 64 2.25 3.15 3.01
N ILE A 65 1.13 2.77 2.41
CA ILE A 65 0.25 1.69 2.88
C ILE A 65 0.99 0.35 2.90
N GLN A 66 1.61 -0.01 1.76
CA GLN A 66 2.35 -1.26 1.63
C GLN A 66 3.55 -1.30 2.57
N ARG A 67 4.29 -0.19 2.67
CA ARG A 67 5.49 -0.11 3.51
C ARG A 67 5.16 -0.23 5.00
N ALA A 68 4.06 0.36 5.46
CA ALA A 68 3.58 0.20 6.83
C ALA A 68 3.27 -1.27 7.17
N ILE A 69 2.55 -1.98 6.31
CA ILE A 69 2.26 -3.41 6.52
C ILE A 69 3.54 -4.26 6.46
N LEU A 70 4.44 -4.03 5.49
CA LEU A 70 5.72 -4.74 5.38
C LEU A 70 6.59 -4.57 6.61
N ALA A 71 6.65 -3.36 7.17
CA ALA A 71 7.40 -3.06 8.37
C ALA A 71 6.79 -3.70 9.62
N GLY A 72 5.50 -4.05 9.58
CA GLY A 72 4.77 -4.55 10.73
C GLY A 72 4.32 -3.45 11.67
N ASP A 73 4.06 -2.25 11.15
CA ASP A 73 3.51 -1.16 11.93
C ASP A 73 2.13 -1.57 12.48
N GLU A 74 1.85 -1.25 13.73
CA GLU A 74 0.58 -1.55 14.39
C GLU A 74 -0.48 -0.47 14.12
N GLU A 75 -0.04 0.73 13.73
CA GLU A 75 -0.90 1.84 13.34
C GLU A 75 -0.36 2.58 12.12
N THR A 76 -1.27 3.23 11.40
CA THR A 76 -1.02 4.18 10.34
C THR A 76 -2.05 5.30 10.44
N GLY A 77 -2.30 6.03 9.38
CA GLY A 77 -3.33 7.06 9.37
C GLY A 77 -3.32 7.90 8.11
N ILE A 78 -3.98 9.04 8.21
CA ILE A 78 -3.99 10.08 7.19
C ILE A 78 -3.32 11.32 7.76
N THR A 79 -2.44 11.91 6.96
CA THR A 79 -1.92 13.26 7.17
C THR A 79 -2.45 14.17 6.07
N LEU A 80 -3.14 15.24 6.46
CA LEU A 80 -3.45 16.36 5.57
C LEU A 80 -2.30 17.35 5.68
N MET A 81 -1.57 17.55 4.58
CA MET A 81 -0.40 18.43 4.55
C MET A 81 -0.50 19.47 3.46
N GLN A 82 0.08 20.64 3.70
CA GLN A 82 0.32 21.65 2.67
C GLN A 82 1.36 21.12 1.71
N MET A 83 1.11 21.17 0.41
CA MET A 83 2.09 20.71 -0.57
C MET A 83 3.15 21.78 -0.85
N GLU A 84 4.38 21.31 -1.00
CA GLU A 84 5.56 22.07 -1.39
C GLU A 84 6.29 21.35 -2.52
N ALA A 85 7.40 21.92 -2.98
CA ALA A 85 8.23 21.31 -4.04
C ALA A 85 8.90 19.99 -3.62
N GLY A 86 9.07 19.75 -2.31
CA GLY A 86 9.66 18.52 -1.77
C GLY A 86 8.68 17.35 -1.77
N LEU A 87 9.23 16.13 -1.71
CA LEU A 87 8.43 14.90 -1.64
C LEU A 87 7.82 14.74 -0.25
N ASP A 88 6.56 15.10 -0.11
CA ASP A 88 5.78 15.01 1.13
C ASP A 88 6.44 15.68 2.36
N THR A 89 7.15 16.80 2.13
CA THR A 89 7.90 17.54 3.15
C THR A 89 7.12 18.68 3.78
N GLY A 90 6.03 19.12 3.16
CA GLY A 90 5.28 20.29 3.59
C GLY A 90 4.67 20.15 4.99
N PRO A 91 4.26 21.27 5.61
CA PRO A 91 3.74 21.27 6.97
C PRO A 91 2.42 20.52 7.10
N ILE A 92 2.25 19.90 8.27
CA ILE A 92 1.06 19.12 8.62
C ILE A 92 -0.06 20.10 9.03
N LEU A 93 -1.22 19.94 8.42
CA LEU A 93 -2.44 20.69 8.73
C LEU A 93 -3.37 19.94 9.68
N ALA A 94 -3.45 18.63 9.53
CA ALA A 94 -4.18 17.72 10.41
C ALA A 94 -3.67 16.30 10.26
N MET A 95 -3.91 15.46 11.28
CA MET A 95 -3.53 14.06 11.28
C MET A 95 -4.60 13.23 11.99
N ALA A 96 -4.93 12.06 11.43
CA ALA A 96 -5.85 11.11 12.02
C ALA A 96 -5.24 9.71 11.98
N ARG A 97 -5.31 8.99 13.11
CA ARG A 97 -4.71 7.67 13.31
C ARG A 97 -5.70 6.56 13.01
N LEU A 98 -5.18 5.41 12.57
CA LEU A 98 -5.93 4.22 12.26
C LEU A 98 -5.11 2.98 12.62
N PRO A 99 -5.60 2.03 13.42
CA PRO A 99 -4.89 0.80 13.70
C PRO A 99 -4.86 -0.11 12.44
N ILE A 100 -3.76 -0.84 12.28
CA ILE A 100 -3.60 -1.87 11.25
C ILE A 100 -3.98 -3.22 11.88
N GLY A 101 -5.01 -3.87 11.36
CA GLY A 101 -5.44 -5.18 11.84
C GLY A 101 -4.44 -6.30 11.49
N PRO A 102 -4.39 -7.38 12.26
CA PRO A 102 -3.43 -8.48 12.06
C PRO A 102 -3.58 -9.20 10.72
N GLU A 103 -4.78 -9.22 10.16
CA GLU A 103 -5.13 -9.85 8.88
C GLU A 103 -5.33 -8.82 7.75
N GLU A 104 -5.11 -7.54 8.05
CA GLU A 104 -5.43 -6.46 7.12
C GLU A 104 -4.50 -6.48 5.90
N THR A 105 -5.10 -6.35 4.71
CA THR A 105 -4.37 -6.26 3.44
C THR A 105 -4.19 -4.79 3.02
N ALA A 106 -3.29 -4.53 2.07
CA ALA A 106 -3.16 -3.19 1.52
C ALA A 106 -4.46 -2.69 0.88
N GLY A 107 -5.27 -3.59 0.30
CA GLY A 107 -6.58 -3.23 -0.27
C GLY A 107 -7.57 -2.79 0.80
N SER A 108 -7.78 -3.59 1.85
CA SER A 108 -8.71 -3.25 2.92
C SER A 108 -8.27 -1.99 3.69
N LEU A 109 -6.96 -1.86 3.96
CA LEU A 109 -6.40 -0.69 4.62
C LEU A 109 -6.56 0.58 3.76
N HIS A 110 -6.34 0.48 2.44
CA HIS A 110 -6.59 1.56 1.50
C HIS A 110 -8.02 2.09 1.60
N ASP A 111 -9.03 1.19 1.59
CA ASP A 111 -10.44 1.61 1.63
C ASP A 111 -10.78 2.30 2.94
N ARG A 112 -10.26 1.81 4.07
CA ARG A 112 -10.43 2.46 5.39
C ARG A 112 -9.75 3.84 5.44
N LEU A 113 -8.53 3.95 4.91
CA LEU A 113 -7.79 5.22 4.84
C LEU A 113 -8.47 6.21 3.88
N ALA A 114 -9.04 5.75 2.76
CA ALA A 114 -9.79 6.60 1.84
C ALA A 114 -11.04 7.20 2.52
N ALA A 115 -11.79 6.38 3.27
CA ALA A 115 -12.95 6.86 4.03
C ALA A 115 -12.52 7.85 5.15
N LEU A 116 -11.41 7.56 5.84
CA LEU A 116 -10.85 8.46 6.85
C LEU A 116 -10.41 9.78 6.22
N GLY A 117 -9.64 9.75 5.14
CA GLY A 117 -9.16 10.94 4.44
C GLY A 117 -10.28 11.82 3.90
N ALA A 118 -11.35 11.21 3.37
CA ALA A 118 -12.52 11.95 2.91
C ALA A 118 -13.23 12.70 4.06
N ARG A 119 -13.35 12.08 5.23
CA ARG A 119 -13.91 12.71 6.41
C ARG A 119 -13.05 13.87 6.93
N GLU A 120 -11.74 13.61 7.05
CA GLU A 120 -10.80 14.59 7.60
C GLU A 120 -10.64 15.82 6.69
N ILE A 121 -10.61 15.65 5.36
CA ILE A 121 -10.52 16.81 4.45
C ILE A 121 -11.77 17.68 4.51
N VAL A 122 -12.96 17.09 4.56
CA VAL A 122 -14.22 17.84 4.68
C VAL A 122 -14.24 18.63 5.99
N ALA A 123 -13.74 18.09 7.09
CA ALA A 123 -13.64 18.78 8.37
C ALA A 123 -12.56 19.88 8.37
N LEU A 124 -11.48 19.72 7.61
CA LEU A 124 -10.39 20.69 7.53
C LEU A 124 -10.77 21.94 6.73
N LEU A 125 -11.45 21.80 5.58
CA LEU A 125 -11.67 22.89 4.63
C LEU A 125 -12.30 24.14 5.24
N PRO A 126 -13.39 24.09 6.04
CA PRO A 126 -13.96 25.28 6.68
C PRO A 126 -12.99 25.97 7.64
N ARG A 127 -12.20 25.20 8.39
CA ARG A 127 -11.22 25.71 9.34
C ARG A 127 -10.04 26.39 8.64
N LEU A 128 -9.62 25.80 7.49
CA LEU A 128 -8.58 26.38 6.63
C LEU A 128 -9.05 27.72 6.08
N ALA A 129 -10.30 27.80 5.60
CA ALA A 129 -10.89 29.03 5.09
C ALA A 129 -11.03 30.12 6.16
N ALA A 130 -11.31 29.72 7.41
CA ALA A 130 -11.41 30.64 8.55
C ALA A 130 -10.04 31.06 9.09
N GLY A 131 -8.92 30.51 8.59
CA GLY A 131 -7.57 30.78 9.10
C GLY A 131 -7.29 30.18 10.49
N GLU A 132 -8.05 29.17 10.90
CA GLU A 132 -7.96 28.52 12.21
C GLU A 132 -6.94 27.37 12.25
N VAL A 133 -6.36 27.04 11.10
CA VAL A 133 -5.38 25.95 10.98
C VAL A 133 -3.97 26.50 11.14
N VAL A 134 -3.24 25.99 12.12
CA VAL A 134 -1.81 26.31 12.32
C VAL A 134 -0.97 25.19 11.71
N PRO A 135 -0.29 25.43 10.57
CA PRO A 135 0.56 24.44 9.94
C PRO A 135 1.74 24.07 10.87
N GLN A 136 2.00 22.77 11.03
CA GLN A 136 3.07 22.25 11.88
C GLN A 136 4.21 21.71 11.01
N PRO A 137 5.43 22.23 11.09
CA PRO A 137 6.58 21.68 10.38
C PRO A 137 6.83 20.22 10.76
N GLN A 138 7.24 19.41 9.79
CA GLN A 138 7.63 18.03 10.05
C GLN A 138 9.05 17.98 10.67
N ASP A 139 9.30 17.01 11.55
CA ASP A 139 10.64 16.72 12.06
C ASP A 139 11.41 15.85 11.06
N GLU A 140 12.35 16.42 10.34
CA GLU A 140 13.16 15.73 9.33
C GLU A 140 13.96 14.53 9.88
N ARG A 141 14.29 14.53 11.16
CA ARG A 141 15.02 13.43 11.81
C ARG A 141 14.19 12.15 11.90
N LEU A 142 12.87 12.27 11.85
CA LEU A 142 11.92 11.15 11.90
C LEU A 142 11.44 10.71 10.51
N ALA A 143 11.94 11.34 9.45
CA ALA A 143 11.51 11.04 8.10
C ALA A 143 11.91 9.62 7.68
N VAL A 144 10.93 8.85 7.20
CA VAL A 144 11.10 7.53 6.60
C VAL A 144 10.45 7.54 5.24
N TYR A 145 11.12 6.93 4.25
CA TYR A 145 10.65 6.97 2.87
C TYR A 145 10.00 5.67 2.42
N ALA A 146 8.86 5.80 1.75
CA ALA A 146 8.08 4.71 1.16
C ALA A 146 8.34 4.64 -0.36
N ALA A 147 9.44 4.00 -0.74
CA ALA A 147 9.75 3.77 -2.15
C ALA A 147 8.64 2.99 -2.85
N LYS A 148 8.42 3.30 -4.14
CA LYS A 148 7.49 2.58 -5.00
C LYS A 148 7.78 1.07 -4.97
N ILE A 149 6.73 0.26 -4.92
CA ILE A 149 6.87 -1.21 -4.93
C ILE A 149 7.32 -1.68 -6.32
N GLY A 150 8.44 -2.39 -6.33
CA GLY A 150 8.95 -3.07 -7.51
C GLY A 150 8.28 -4.44 -7.72
N LYS A 151 8.21 -4.89 -8.98
CA LYS A 151 7.63 -6.21 -9.30
C LYS A 151 8.41 -7.36 -8.66
N GLU A 152 9.71 -7.21 -8.57
CA GLU A 152 10.62 -8.22 -7.98
C GLU A 152 10.42 -8.37 -6.48
N GLU A 153 10.03 -7.30 -5.78
CA GLU A 153 9.70 -7.37 -4.36
C GLU A 153 8.51 -8.30 -4.06
N ALA A 154 7.69 -8.61 -5.06
CA ALA A 154 6.55 -9.51 -4.91
C ALA A 154 6.93 -10.99 -4.94
N ARG A 155 8.15 -11.35 -5.36
CA ARG A 155 8.65 -12.72 -5.26
C ARG A 155 8.88 -13.08 -3.80
N ILE A 156 8.33 -14.22 -3.39
CA ILE A 156 8.51 -14.73 -2.04
C ILE A 156 9.91 -15.34 -1.91
N ASP A 157 10.63 -14.90 -0.89
CA ASP A 157 11.87 -15.50 -0.44
C ASP A 157 11.57 -16.36 0.79
N TRP A 158 11.52 -17.66 0.60
CA TRP A 158 11.19 -18.64 1.65
C TRP A 158 12.23 -18.73 2.75
N GLN A 159 13.44 -18.18 2.55
CA GLN A 159 14.48 -18.07 3.60
C GLN A 159 14.10 -17.09 4.71
N ARG A 160 13.11 -16.22 4.48
CA ARG A 160 12.63 -15.26 5.47
C ARG A 160 11.74 -15.92 6.52
N PRO A 161 11.60 -15.30 7.71
CA PRO A 161 10.62 -15.75 8.71
C PRO A 161 9.18 -15.72 8.16
N ALA A 162 8.38 -16.70 8.55
CA ALA A 162 6.96 -16.82 8.15
C ALA A 162 6.17 -15.51 8.39
N ALA A 163 6.44 -14.82 9.50
CA ALA A 163 5.81 -13.54 9.82
C ALA A 163 6.11 -12.44 8.80
N GLN A 164 7.33 -12.41 8.23
CA GLN A 164 7.68 -11.45 7.19
C GLN A 164 7.01 -11.77 5.87
N ILE A 165 6.94 -13.06 5.49
CA ILE A 165 6.26 -13.52 4.28
C ILE A 165 4.75 -13.25 4.40
N ALA A 166 4.14 -13.49 5.55
CA ALA A 166 2.73 -13.19 5.78
C ALA A 166 2.44 -11.69 5.61
N ARG A 167 3.31 -10.80 6.13
CA ARG A 167 3.20 -9.37 5.89
C ARG A 167 3.35 -9.00 4.42
N GLN A 168 4.28 -9.64 3.71
CA GLN A 168 4.48 -9.44 2.27
C GLN A 168 3.22 -9.81 1.46
N VAL A 169 2.60 -10.95 1.76
CA VAL A 169 1.35 -11.38 1.10
C VAL A 169 0.24 -10.36 1.35
N ARG A 170 0.06 -9.88 2.57
CA ARG A 170 -0.95 -8.87 2.91
C ARG A 170 -0.65 -7.50 2.28
N ALA A 171 0.60 -7.05 2.33
CA ALA A 171 1.02 -5.78 1.77
C ALA A 171 0.85 -5.70 0.25
N PHE A 172 0.95 -6.83 -0.44
CA PHE A 172 0.83 -6.89 -1.90
C PHE A 172 -0.54 -7.38 -2.38
N ASN A 173 -1.50 -7.57 -1.50
CA ASN A 173 -2.87 -7.90 -1.85
C ASN A 173 -3.72 -6.61 -1.90
N PRO A 174 -4.34 -6.23 -3.02
CA PRO A 174 -4.51 -7.01 -4.27
C PRO A 174 -3.40 -6.80 -5.33
N HIS A 175 -2.48 -5.86 -5.15
CA HIS A 175 -1.49 -5.56 -6.17
C HIS A 175 -0.12 -5.29 -5.55
N PRO A 176 0.97 -5.86 -6.13
CA PRO A 176 1.07 -6.69 -7.35
C PRO A 176 0.68 -8.17 -7.15
N GLY A 177 0.45 -8.61 -5.91
CA GLY A 177 0.24 -9.99 -5.50
C GLY A 177 1.57 -10.70 -5.24
N ALA A 178 1.80 -11.17 -4.00
CA ALA A 178 2.99 -11.95 -3.67
C ALA A 178 2.95 -13.29 -4.43
N TRP A 179 4.10 -13.72 -4.94
CA TRP A 179 4.17 -14.90 -5.78
C TRP A 179 5.41 -15.74 -5.50
N THR A 180 5.28 -17.02 -5.80
CA THR A 180 6.34 -18.01 -5.83
C THR A 180 6.28 -18.83 -7.12
N VAL A 181 7.09 -19.87 -7.23
CA VAL A 181 7.07 -20.82 -8.35
C VAL A 181 6.75 -22.21 -7.78
N LEU A 182 5.98 -22.99 -8.52
CA LEU A 182 5.71 -24.40 -8.28
C LEU A 182 5.79 -25.12 -9.63
N ASP A 183 6.65 -26.12 -9.75
CA ASP A 183 6.89 -26.87 -11.00
C ASP A 183 7.15 -25.93 -12.22
N GLY A 184 7.96 -24.89 -12.04
CA GLY A 184 8.27 -23.90 -13.07
C GLY A 184 7.13 -22.92 -13.39
N GLN A 185 5.97 -22.99 -12.72
CA GLN A 185 4.81 -22.13 -12.95
C GLN A 185 4.63 -21.10 -11.83
N LEU A 186 4.28 -19.86 -12.21
CA LEU A 186 4.00 -18.80 -11.25
C LEU A 186 2.73 -19.13 -10.46
N LEU A 187 2.86 -19.03 -9.14
CA LEU A 187 1.79 -19.23 -8.16
C LEU A 187 1.68 -18.02 -7.25
N LYS A 188 0.58 -17.28 -7.30
CA LYS A 188 0.31 -16.17 -6.38
C LYS A 188 -0.32 -16.69 -5.10
N LEU A 189 0.09 -16.11 -3.97
CA LEU A 189 -0.51 -16.34 -2.66
C LEU A 189 -1.32 -15.12 -2.25
N TRP A 190 -2.56 -15.36 -1.82
CA TRP A 190 -3.51 -14.30 -1.51
C TRP A 190 -3.90 -14.23 -0.04
N GLN A 191 -4.04 -15.40 0.61
CA GLN A 191 -4.32 -15.49 2.02
C GLN A 191 -3.41 -16.55 2.65
N VAL A 192 -2.74 -16.17 3.72
CA VAL A 192 -1.82 -17.02 4.47
C VAL A 192 -1.92 -16.71 5.95
N ARG A 193 -1.52 -17.66 6.79
CA ARG A 193 -1.33 -17.44 8.24
C ARG A 193 -0.04 -18.11 8.69
N CYS A 194 0.61 -17.55 9.70
CA CYS A 194 1.71 -18.21 10.37
C CYS A 194 1.17 -19.44 11.15
N CYS A 195 1.94 -20.51 11.16
CA CYS A 195 1.62 -21.71 11.91
C CYS A 195 2.91 -22.37 12.44
N GLU A 196 2.73 -23.33 13.32
CA GLU A 196 3.84 -24.18 13.76
C GLU A 196 4.25 -25.13 12.63
N GLY A 197 5.54 -25.38 12.52
CA GLY A 197 6.14 -26.29 11.55
C GLY A 197 7.63 -26.05 11.42
N GLN A 198 8.38 -27.11 11.15
CA GLN A 198 9.82 -27.07 10.89
C GLN A 198 10.12 -27.89 9.65
N GLY A 199 10.83 -27.31 8.71
CA GLY A 199 11.24 -27.92 7.46
C GLY A 199 12.20 -27.03 6.69
N GLN A 200 12.63 -27.45 5.52
CA GLN A 200 13.46 -26.62 4.67
C GLN A 200 12.62 -25.44 4.13
N PRO A 201 13.23 -24.27 3.91
CA PRO A 201 12.55 -23.13 3.28
C PRO A 201 11.96 -23.50 1.91
N GLY A 202 10.64 -23.28 1.74
CA GLY A 202 9.90 -23.65 0.53
C GLY A 202 9.37 -25.08 0.51
N GLU A 203 9.77 -25.93 1.44
CA GLU A 203 9.28 -27.32 1.53
C GLU A 203 7.81 -27.38 1.95
N VAL A 204 6.99 -28.11 1.23
CA VAL A 204 5.62 -28.43 1.59
C VAL A 204 5.65 -29.48 2.71
N LEU A 205 5.26 -29.09 3.92
CA LEU A 205 5.23 -29.96 5.09
C LEU A 205 3.93 -30.75 5.17
N GLN A 206 2.84 -30.12 4.75
CA GLN A 206 1.51 -30.70 4.73
C GLN A 206 0.67 -30.07 3.61
N ALA A 207 -0.10 -30.90 2.92
CA ALA A 207 -1.10 -30.44 1.96
C ALA A 207 -2.46 -31.07 2.33
N SER A 208 -3.44 -30.23 2.69
CA SER A 208 -4.77 -30.65 3.08
C SER A 208 -5.82 -29.62 2.63
N PRO A 209 -7.12 -29.99 2.59
CA PRO A 209 -8.19 -29.03 2.30
C PRO A 209 -8.21 -27.82 3.25
N ALA A 210 -7.65 -27.92 4.46
CA ALA A 210 -7.57 -26.83 5.43
C ALA A 210 -6.43 -25.84 5.15
N GLY A 211 -5.50 -26.17 4.24
CA GLY A 211 -4.37 -25.34 3.87
C GLY A 211 -3.14 -26.16 3.46
N ILE A 212 -2.20 -25.46 2.82
CA ILE A 212 -0.90 -26.00 2.44
C ILE A 212 0.15 -25.38 3.36
N VAL A 213 0.78 -26.20 4.20
CA VAL A 213 1.81 -25.75 5.14
C VAL A 213 3.18 -25.83 4.48
N VAL A 214 3.89 -24.72 4.48
CA VAL A 214 5.19 -24.56 3.83
C VAL A 214 6.21 -24.08 4.85
N GLY A 215 7.37 -24.72 4.89
CA GLY A 215 8.50 -24.34 5.73
C GLY A 215 9.06 -22.97 5.31
N CYS A 216 9.47 -22.18 6.30
CA CYS A 216 10.11 -20.88 6.11
C CYS A 216 11.47 -20.86 6.82
N GLY A 217 12.27 -19.81 6.63
CA GLY A 217 13.54 -19.65 7.35
C GLY A 217 13.38 -19.69 8.85
N GLU A 218 12.21 -19.26 9.36
CA GLU A 218 11.76 -19.39 10.74
C GLU A 218 10.25 -19.63 10.74
N GLY A 219 9.82 -20.74 11.39
CA GLY A 219 8.42 -21.16 11.45
C GLY A 219 7.89 -21.69 10.12
N ALA A 220 6.57 -21.73 9.99
CA ALA A 220 5.90 -22.18 8.77
C ALA A 220 4.73 -21.28 8.39
N LEU A 221 4.33 -21.33 7.14
CA LEU A 221 3.23 -20.57 6.57
C LEU A 221 2.14 -21.51 6.07
N CYS A 222 0.93 -21.37 6.57
CA CYS A 222 -0.24 -22.06 6.05
C CYS A 222 -0.87 -21.20 4.94
N VAL A 223 -0.82 -21.68 3.70
CA VAL A 223 -1.44 -21.05 2.51
C VAL A 223 -2.88 -21.48 2.44
N LEU A 224 -3.80 -20.49 2.44
CA LEU A 224 -5.25 -20.69 2.44
C LEU A 224 -5.88 -20.39 1.09
N GLU A 225 -5.41 -19.31 0.41
CA GLU A 225 -5.86 -18.94 -0.93
C GLU A 225 -4.68 -18.68 -1.85
N LEU A 226 -4.78 -19.18 -3.07
CA LEU A 226 -3.72 -19.11 -4.08
C LEU A 226 -4.29 -19.03 -5.50
N GLN A 227 -3.43 -18.74 -6.47
CA GLN A 227 -3.84 -18.54 -7.87
C GLN A 227 -2.72 -18.93 -8.82
N LYS A 228 -2.97 -19.89 -9.71
CA LYS A 228 -2.09 -20.20 -10.85
C LYS A 228 -2.09 -19.07 -11.89
N ALA A 229 -1.02 -18.98 -12.66
CA ALA A 229 -0.95 -18.06 -13.79
C ALA A 229 -2.14 -18.28 -14.74
N GLY A 230 -2.84 -17.20 -15.11
CA GLY A 230 -4.03 -17.26 -15.97
C GLY A 230 -5.28 -17.87 -15.32
N GLY A 231 -5.19 -18.41 -14.10
CA GLY A 231 -6.30 -19.01 -13.38
C GLY A 231 -7.09 -18.02 -12.50
N ARG A 232 -8.10 -18.55 -11.81
CA ARG A 232 -8.84 -17.80 -10.77
C ARG A 232 -8.20 -18.02 -9.41
N ARG A 233 -8.44 -17.09 -8.48
CA ARG A 233 -8.15 -17.26 -7.05
C ARG A 233 -9.04 -18.38 -6.52
N VAL A 234 -8.45 -19.33 -5.81
CA VAL A 234 -9.12 -20.49 -5.22
C VAL A 234 -8.56 -20.76 -3.82
N ASP A 235 -9.33 -21.42 -2.99
CA ASP A 235 -8.85 -21.94 -1.70
C ASP A 235 -7.93 -23.17 -1.89
N ALA A 236 -7.28 -23.58 -0.82
CA ALA A 236 -6.37 -24.73 -0.84
C ALA A 236 -7.08 -26.04 -1.22
N ALA A 237 -8.35 -26.24 -0.81
CA ALA A 237 -9.11 -27.43 -1.11
C ALA A 237 -9.38 -27.56 -2.63
N ALA A 238 -9.86 -26.49 -3.25
CA ALA A 238 -10.11 -26.45 -4.70
C ALA A 238 -8.82 -26.58 -5.52
N PHE A 239 -7.72 -25.97 -5.04
CA PHE A 239 -6.42 -26.12 -5.67
C PHE A 239 -5.95 -27.58 -5.66
N LEU A 240 -6.00 -28.25 -4.51
CA LEU A 240 -5.54 -29.63 -4.35
C LEU A 240 -6.43 -30.65 -5.08
N ALA A 241 -7.71 -30.34 -5.29
CA ALA A 241 -8.59 -31.19 -6.12
C ALA A 241 -8.15 -31.27 -7.59
N GLY A 242 -7.47 -30.22 -8.08
CA GLY A 242 -6.97 -30.15 -9.45
C GLY A 242 -5.45 -30.25 -9.59
N HIS A 243 -4.72 -30.37 -8.48
CA HIS A 243 -3.26 -30.41 -8.49
C HIS A 243 -2.73 -31.22 -7.31
N ALA A 244 -2.23 -32.42 -7.59
CA ALA A 244 -1.63 -33.26 -6.57
C ALA A 244 -0.34 -32.60 -6.04
N LEU A 245 -0.32 -32.27 -4.77
CA LEU A 245 0.82 -31.68 -4.07
C LEU A 245 1.14 -32.56 -2.87
N ALA A 246 2.30 -33.18 -2.87
CA ALA A 246 2.74 -34.06 -1.80
C ALA A 246 3.66 -33.33 -0.82
N PRO A 247 3.70 -33.74 0.48
CA PRO A 247 4.78 -33.34 1.35
C PRO A 247 6.14 -33.65 0.75
N GLY A 248 7.10 -32.73 0.93
CA GLY A 248 8.43 -32.77 0.33
C GLY A 248 8.54 -32.05 -1.04
N ALA A 249 7.43 -31.64 -1.67
CA ALA A 249 7.51 -30.72 -2.82
C ALA A 249 8.09 -29.37 -2.39
N VAL A 250 8.77 -28.66 -3.29
CA VAL A 250 9.48 -27.41 -2.99
C VAL A 250 8.87 -26.26 -3.80
N LEU A 251 8.53 -25.17 -3.12
CA LEU A 251 8.10 -23.92 -3.72
C LEU A 251 9.31 -22.97 -3.88
N GLY A 252 9.36 -22.26 -5.01
CA GLY A 252 10.41 -21.26 -5.28
C GLY A 252 11.41 -21.68 -6.36
N GLU A 253 11.32 -22.92 -6.82
CA GLU A 253 12.13 -23.49 -7.90
C GLU A 253 11.35 -23.60 -9.22
#